data_f0853166345f4a0316b628a65c3eafb5
#
_entry.id   f0853166345f4a0316b628a65c3eafb5
#
_cell.length_a   1.000
_cell.length_b   1.000
_cell.length_c   1.000
_cell.angle_alpha   90.00
_cell.angle_beta   90.00
_cell.angle_gamma   90.00
#
_symmetry.space_group_name_H-M   'P 1'
#
loop_
_entity.id
_entity.type
_entity.pdbx_description
1 polymer ?
#
loop_
_entity_poly.entity_id
_entity_poly.type
_entity_poly.pdbx_seq_one_letter_code
_entity_poly.pdbx_strand_id
1 'polypeptide(L)'
;MKLRNLIMAALAIVALSSCKSQYELLMNSNNADEKYEAAFRYYNEGKYSKAGSLFESLSVLTNGTERDDTVRFYWGLSNYKF
;
A
#
# COMPACT_ATOMS: atom_id res chain seq x y z
N MET A 1 -32.97 8.40 -19.54
CA MET A 1 -32.05 7.31 -19.89
C MET A 1 -30.59 7.73 -19.93
N LYS A 2 -30.26 8.82 -20.64
CA LYS A 2 -28.87 9.30 -20.73
C LYS A 2 -28.31 9.74 -19.38
N LEU A 3 -29.14 10.31 -18.53
CA LEU A 3 -28.73 10.78 -17.21
C LEU A 3 -28.31 9.62 -16.31
N ARG A 4 -29.00 8.50 -16.38
CA ARG A 4 -28.69 7.30 -15.59
C ARG A 4 -27.35 6.69 -15.99
N ASN A 5 -27.01 6.67 -17.28
CA ASN A 5 -25.73 6.14 -17.76
C ASN A 5 -24.57 7.04 -17.33
N LEU A 6 -24.76 8.36 -17.29
CA LEU A 6 -23.76 9.30 -16.81
C LEU A 6 -23.46 9.11 -15.32
N ILE A 7 -24.50 8.87 -14.51
CA ILE A 7 -24.35 8.64 -13.08
C ILE A 7 -23.59 7.34 -12.83
N MET A 8 -23.86 6.28 -13.57
CA MET A 8 -23.15 5.01 -13.41
C MET A 8 -21.67 5.13 -13.81
N ALA A 9 -21.38 5.88 -14.87
CA ALA A 9 -19.99 6.13 -15.28
C ALA A 9 -19.22 6.92 -14.21
N ALA A 10 -19.86 7.93 -13.61
CA ALA A 10 -19.26 8.73 -12.54
C ALA A 10 -18.96 7.89 -11.30
N LEU A 11 -19.85 6.97 -10.93
CA LEU A 11 -19.65 6.06 -9.79
C LEU A 11 -18.47 5.12 -10.05
N ALA A 12 -18.31 4.61 -11.26
CA ALA A 12 -17.21 3.73 -11.61
C ALA A 12 -15.85 4.47 -11.50
N ILE A 13 -15.79 5.72 -11.94
CA ILE A 13 -14.59 6.55 -11.85
C ILE A 13 -14.23 6.81 -10.38
N VAL A 14 -15.21 7.12 -9.55
CA VAL A 14 -15.00 7.35 -8.11
C VAL A 14 -14.47 6.09 -7.43
N ALA A 15 -14.98 4.93 -7.77
CA ALA A 15 -14.50 3.66 -7.20
C ALA A 15 -13.03 3.39 -7.54
N LEU A 16 -12.62 3.63 -8.79
CA LEU A 16 -11.23 3.49 -9.21
C LEU A 16 -10.31 4.49 -8.51
N SER A 17 -10.75 5.72 -8.35
CA SER A 17 -10.01 6.76 -7.62
C SER A 17 -9.84 6.38 -6.15
N SER A 18 -10.87 5.79 -5.51
CA SER A 18 -10.80 5.35 -4.12
C SER A 18 -9.73 4.27 -3.92
N CYS A 19 -9.59 3.32 -4.85
CA CYS A 19 -8.57 2.27 -4.76
C CYS A 19 -7.16 2.84 -4.80
N LYS A 20 -6.91 3.80 -5.69
CA LYS A 20 -5.62 4.49 -5.77
C LYS A 20 -5.37 5.33 -4.52
N SER A 21 -6.41 5.99 -4.02
CA SER A 21 -6.29 6.85 -2.84
C SER A 21 -5.89 6.08 -1.59
N GLN A 22 -6.34 4.83 -1.43
CA GLN A 22 -5.96 4.01 -0.28
C GLN A 22 -4.47 3.74 -0.23
N TYR A 23 -3.86 3.36 -1.35
CA TYR A 23 -2.43 3.12 -1.42
C TYR A 23 -1.64 4.40 -1.15
N GLU A 24 -2.05 5.52 -1.75
CA GLU A 24 -1.39 6.80 -1.54
C GLU A 24 -1.50 7.27 -0.11
N LEU A 25 -2.66 7.08 0.52
CA LEU A 25 -2.85 7.42 1.94
C LEU A 25 -1.93 6.59 2.83
N LEU A 26 -1.76 5.30 2.53
CA LEU A 26 -0.85 4.43 3.26
C LEU A 26 0.60 4.88 3.10
N MET A 27 1.01 5.25 1.90
CA MET A 27 2.37 5.73 1.64
C MET A 27 2.68 7.02 2.41
N ASN A 28 1.70 7.90 2.55
CA ASN A 28 1.85 9.18 3.24
C ASN A 28 1.52 9.12 4.72
N SER A 29 1.07 7.96 5.22
CA SER A 29 0.73 7.79 6.62
C SER A 29 1.97 7.68 7.50
N ASN A 30 1.89 8.23 8.72
CA ASN A 30 2.90 8.04 9.76
C ASN A 30 2.50 6.95 10.75
N ASN A 31 1.40 6.24 10.49
CA ASN A 31 0.94 5.13 11.33
C ASN A 31 1.70 3.85 10.95
N ALA A 32 2.70 3.50 11.76
CA ALA A 32 3.55 2.35 11.49
C ALA A 32 2.79 1.03 11.49
N ASP A 33 1.83 0.86 12.39
CA ASP A 33 1.05 -0.38 12.48
C ASP A 33 0.21 -0.60 11.23
N GLU A 34 -0.46 0.44 10.76
CA GLU A 34 -1.29 0.38 9.56
C GLU A 34 -0.44 0.08 8.31
N LYS A 35 0.69 0.74 8.17
CA LYS A 35 1.63 0.49 7.06
C LYS A 35 2.18 -0.94 7.12
N TYR A 36 2.52 -1.40 8.30
CA TYR A 36 3.07 -2.74 8.52
C TYR A 36 2.09 -3.82 8.04
N GLU A 37 0.85 -3.73 8.48
CA GLU A 37 -0.19 -4.66 8.04
C GLU A 37 -0.44 -4.61 6.55
N ALA A 38 -0.51 -3.40 5.99
CA ALA A 38 -0.75 -3.22 4.56
C ALA A 38 0.40 -3.75 3.71
N ALA A 39 1.64 -3.54 4.14
CA ALA A 39 2.82 -4.03 3.44
C ALA A 39 2.80 -5.55 3.33
N PHE A 40 2.48 -6.25 4.42
CA PHE A 40 2.37 -7.71 4.41
C PHE A 40 1.18 -8.19 3.59
N ARG A 41 0.06 -7.47 3.63
CA ARG A 41 -1.09 -7.82 2.79
C ARG A 41 -0.72 -7.78 1.31
N TYR A 42 -0.07 -6.72 0.86
CA TYR A 42 0.37 -6.62 -0.53
C TYR A 42 1.41 -7.70 -0.87
N TYR A 43 2.33 -7.96 0.05
CA TYR A 43 3.33 -9.01 -0.14
C TYR A 43 2.66 -10.38 -0.35
N ASN A 44 1.71 -10.73 0.50
CA ASN A 44 1.01 -11.99 0.44
C ASN A 44 0.12 -12.12 -0.81
N GLU A 45 -0.33 -11.01 -1.35
CA GLU A 45 -1.08 -10.96 -2.61
C GLU A 45 -0.18 -11.03 -3.85
N GLY A 46 1.12 -11.07 -3.67
CA GLY A 46 2.07 -11.08 -4.78
C GLY A 46 2.35 -9.71 -5.38
N LYS A 47 1.89 -8.65 -4.74
CA LYS A 47 2.09 -7.27 -5.20
C LYS A 47 3.39 -6.72 -4.63
N TYR A 48 4.51 -7.31 -5.07
CA TYR A 48 5.81 -7.06 -4.46
C TYR A 48 6.31 -5.63 -4.64
N SER A 49 6.01 -4.99 -5.76
CA SER A 49 6.39 -3.59 -5.99
C SER A 49 5.75 -2.66 -4.95
N LYS A 50 4.45 -2.82 -4.72
CA LYS A 50 3.73 -2.03 -3.73
C LYS A 50 4.17 -2.37 -2.31
N ALA A 51 4.36 -3.67 -2.02
CA ALA A 51 4.85 -4.11 -0.72
C ALA A 51 6.23 -3.54 -0.44
N GLY A 52 7.15 -3.62 -1.41
CA GLY A 52 8.50 -3.08 -1.26
C GLY A 52 8.50 -1.59 -0.98
N SER A 53 7.69 -0.82 -1.69
CA SER A 53 7.58 0.62 -1.46
C SER A 53 7.06 0.94 -0.06
N LEU A 54 6.07 0.17 0.43
CA LEU A 54 5.55 0.34 1.78
C LEU A 54 6.58 -0.05 2.83
N PHE A 55 7.31 -1.14 2.63
CA PHE A 55 8.39 -1.54 3.55
C PHE A 55 9.49 -0.50 3.60
N GLU A 56 9.88 0.07 2.46
CA GLU A 56 10.87 1.14 2.42
C GLU A 56 10.40 2.35 3.22
N SER A 57 9.19 2.82 2.98
CA SER A 57 8.59 3.92 3.72
C SER A 57 8.49 3.60 5.21
N LEU A 58 8.15 2.36 5.54
CA LEU A 58 7.99 1.88 6.90
C LEU A 58 9.33 1.83 7.65
N SER A 59 10.43 1.53 6.96
CA SER A 59 11.75 1.41 7.58
C SER A 59 12.18 2.68 8.30
N VAL A 60 11.74 3.83 7.83
CA VAL A 60 12.02 5.12 8.48
C VAL A 60 11.30 5.20 9.83
N LEU A 61 10.07 4.67 9.91
CA LEU A 61 9.24 4.71 11.11
C LEU A 61 9.64 3.65 12.13
N THR A 62 10.21 2.53 11.68
CA THR A 62 10.57 1.41 12.54
C THR A 62 12.04 1.42 12.97
N ASN A 63 12.81 2.37 12.50
CA ASN A 63 14.23 2.48 12.84
C ASN A 63 14.43 2.52 14.37
N GLY A 64 15.25 1.59 14.87
CA GLY A 64 15.49 1.47 16.30
C GLY A 64 14.43 0.71 17.08
N THR A 65 13.40 0.18 16.42
CA THR A 65 12.35 -0.65 17.05
C THR A 65 12.62 -2.14 16.81
N GLU A 66 11.86 -3.00 17.51
CA GLU A 66 11.92 -4.45 17.33
C GLU A 66 11.51 -4.90 15.92
N ARG A 67 10.71 -4.10 15.23
CA ARG A 67 10.22 -4.41 13.89
C ARG A 67 11.21 -4.09 12.78
N ASP A 68 12.27 -3.37 13.09
CA ASP A 68 13.20 -2.86 12.07
C ASP A 68 13.83 -3.99 11.25
N ASP A 69 14.31 -5.04 11.89
CA ASP A 69 14.94 -6.17 11.20
C ASP A 69 13.94 -6.87 10.26
N THR A 70 12.72 -7.08 10.71
CA THR A 70 11.67 -7.70 9.90
C THR A 70 11.31 -6.85 8.70
N VAL A 71 11.16 -5.54 8.89
CA VAL A 71 10.82 -4.60 7.83
C VAL A 71 11.93 -4.58 6.77
N ARG A 72 13.18 -4.50 7.18
CA ARG A 72 14.31 -4.46 6.26
C ARG A 72 14.47 -5.77 5.50
N PHE A 73 14.24 -6.90 6.16
CA PHE A 73 14.27 -8.21 5.53
C PHE A 73 13.23 -8.31 4.41
N TYR A 74 11.97 -7.96 4.69
CA TYR A 74 10.90 -8.05 3.71
C TYR A 74 11.01 -6.99 2.62
N TRP A 75 11.58 -5.84 2.92
CA TRP A 75 11.91 -4.85 1.90
C TRP A 75 12.88 -5.44 0.88
N GLY A 76 13.97 -6.02 1.34
CA GLY A 76 14.95 -6.67 0.47
C GLY A 76 14.33 -7.82 -0.31
N LEU A 77 13.52 -8.65 0.35
CA LEU A 77 12.87 -9.80 -0.26
C LEU A 77 11.85 -9.37 -1.33
N SER A 78 11.09 -8.31 -1.08
CA SER A 78 10.16 -7.76 -2.05
C SER A 78 10.88 -7.27 -3.31
N ASN A 79 12.03 -6.62 -3.16
CA ASN A 79 12.84 -6.17 -4.28
C ASN A 79 13.41 -7.35 -5.06
N TYR A 80 13.74 -8.43 -4.39
CA TYR A 80 14.27 -9.63 -5.05
C TYR A 80 13.21 -10.35 -5.87
N LYS A 81 11.98 -10.44 -5.35
CA LYS A 81 10.87 -11.13 -6.01
C LYS A 81 10.21 -10.31 -7.12
N PHE A 82 10.40 -9.05 -7.08
CA PHE A 82 9.79 -8.07 -7.98
C PHE A 82 10.29 -8.17 -9.44
#